data_945b8cf60c47ff5a986500ee295e0721
#
_entry.id   945b8cf60c47ff5a986500ee295e0721
#
_cell.length_a   1.000
_cell.length_b   1.000
_cell.length_c   1.000
_cell.angle_alpha   90.00
_cell.angle_beta   90.00
_cell.angle_gamma   90.00
#
_symmetry.space_group_name_H-M   'P 1'
#
loop_
_entity.id
_entity.type
_entity.pdbx_description
1 polymer ?
#
loop_
_entity_poly.entity_id
_entity_poly.type
_entity_poly.pdbx_seq_one_letter_code
_entity_poly.pdbx_strand_id
1 'polypeptide(L)'
;FPTVVDLHGGAWCKNDLTACGPRDQVLAEAGFAAVALDFRHAGDGYPTSLIDINYAIRWLKANSGELRLDAERIGISGQSSGGHLAMLSAMRPFDSRYSSIPLDAEMPEIDACVRCVGMSWPVINPLSRYRYALQERKNGSEWVGDIPESHDLYWVTDENMIDGNPVCALENGEMVQMPPAIWIQGRPDPVHDYLDPES
;
A
#
# COMPACT_ATOMS: atom_id res chain seq x y z
N PHE A 1 12.61 18.09 -6.29
CA PHE A 1 11.67 18.09 -5.15
C PHE A 1 11.75 16.75 -4.42
N PRO A 2 11.66 16.72 -3.07
CA PRO A 2 11.32 15.48 -2.38
C PRO A 2 9.93 15.03 -2.83
N THR A 3 9.69 13.72 -2.92
CA THR A 3 8.51 13.16 -3.57
C THR A 3 7.77 12.23 -2.63
N VAL A 4 6.46 12.24 -2.66
CA VAL A 4 5.60 11.26 -1.98
C VAL A 4 4.71 10.60 -3.04
N VAL A 5 4.83 9.28 -3.17
CA VAL A 5 3.88 8.45 -3.90
C VAL A 5 2.70 8.19 -2.98
N ASP A 6 1.50 8.62 -3.37
CA ASP A 6 0.30 8.52 -2.53
C ASP A 6 -0.70 7.49 -3.09
N LEU A 7 -1.08 6.54 -2.23
CA LEU A 7 -1.92 5.41 -2.59
C LEU A 7 -3.32 5.55 -1.99
N HIS A 8 -4.34 5.46 -2.86
CA HIS A 8 -5.72 5.48 -2.41
C HIS A 8 -6.11 4.21 -1.63
N GLY A 9 -7.12 4.35 -0.78
CA GLY A 9 -7.78 3.23 -0.12
C GLY A 9 -8.90 2.64 -0.99
N GLY A 10 -9.78 1.84 -0.38
CA GLY A 10 -10.93 1.25 -1.06
C GLY A 10 -10.96 -0.27 -1.00
N ALA A 11 -10.41 -0.85 0.07
CA ALA A 11 -10.38 -2.30 0.31
C ALA A 11 -9.79 -3.09 -0.88
N TRP A 12 -8.76 -2.54 -1.53
CA TRP A 12 -8.10 -3.07 -2.74
C TRP A 12 -9.01 -3.22 -3.98
N CYS A 13 -10.25 -2.72 -3.94
CA CYS A 13 -11.25 -2.95 -4.99
C CYS A 13 -11.93 -1.69 -5.51
N LYS A 14 -11.74 -0.56 -4.88
CA LYS A 14 -12.47 0.68 -5.14
C LYS A 14 -11.55 1.88 -5.17
N ASN A 15 -12.10 3.00 -5.66
CA ASN A 15 -11.45 4.30 -5.80
C ASN A 15 -10.40 4.33 -6.92
N ASP A 16 -9.82 5.48 -7.08
CA ASP A 16 -8.77 5.82 -8.02
C ASP A 16 -7.90 6.95 -7.44
N LEU A 17 -6.95 7.44 -8.22
CA LEU A 17 -6.02 8.51 -7.82
C LEU A 17 -6.72 9.78 -7.32
N THR A 18 -7.96 10.06 -7.75
CA THR A 18 -8.68 11.28 -7.34
C THR A 18 -9.00 11.31 -5.83
N ALA A 19 -9.05 10.14 -5.19
CA ALA A 19 -9.25 10.02 -3.75
C ALA A 19 -8.04 10.52 -2.92
N CYS A 20 -6.87 10.70 -3.54
CA CYS A 20 -5.67 11.26 -2.92
C CYS A 20 -5.68 12.79 -2.84
N GLY A 21 -6.45 13.47 -3.70
CA GLY A 21 -6.41 14.90 -3.92
C GLY A 21 -6.29 15.79 -2.67
N PRO A 22 -7.08 15.61 -1.60
CA PRO A 22 -6.97 16.44 -0.40
C PRO A 22 -5.61 16.32 0.30
N ARG A 23 -4.98 15.13 0.30
CA ARG A 23 -3.64 14.92 0.89
C ARG A 23 -2.57 15.48 -0.03
N ASP A 24 -2.69 15.25 -1.32
CA ASP A 24 -1.75 15.72 -2.33
C ASP A 24 -1.64 17.23 -2.34
N GLN A 25 -2.74 17.93 -2.16
CA GLN A 25 -2.73 19.38 -2.03
C GLN A 25 -1.89 19.83 -0.84
N VAL A 26 -2.08 19.22 0.33
CA VAL A 26 -1.32 19.57 1.55
C VAL A 26 0.17 19.24 1.37
N LEU A 27 0.51 18.12 0.73
CA LEU A 27 1.89 17.75 0.42
C LEU A 27 2.53 18.76 -0.54
N ALA A 28 1.81 19.16 -1.59
CA ALA A 28 2.28 20.15 -2.55
C ALA A 28 2.49 21.53 -1.90
N GLU A 29 1.58 21.99 -1.05
CA GLU A 29 1.72 23.22 -0.25
C GLU A 29 2.91 23.17 0.71
N ALA A 30 3.28 21.98 1.19
CA ALA A 30 4.46 21.74 2.01
C ALA A 30 5.77 21.61 1.22
N GLY A 31 5.73 21.74 -0.12
CA GLY A 31 6.91 21.72 -1.00
C GLY A 31 7.35 20.34 -1.48
N PHE A 32 6.49 19.34 -1.38
CA PHE A 32 6.71 18.02 -1.96
C PHE A 32 6.13 17.92 -3.37
N ALA A 33 6.70 17.05 -4.20
CA ALA A 33 5.99 16.52 -5.35
C ALA A 33 5.07 15.40 -4.87
N ALA A 34 3.76 15.59 -4.95
CA ALA A 34 2.78 14.56 -4.67
C ALA A 34 2.46 13.79 -5.97
N VAL A 35 2.55 12.47 -5.92
CA VAL A 35 2.29 11.58 -7.05
C VAL A 35 1.17 10.62 -6.65
N ALA A 36 -0.08 11.00 -6.94
CA ALA A 36 -1.20 10.09 -6.84
C ALA A 36 -1.08 8.98 -7.89
N LEU A 37 -1.20 7.75 -7.46
CA LEU A 37 -0.98 6.61 -8.32
C LEU A 37 -2.26 5.79 -8.50
N ASP A 38 -2.64 5.54 -9.76
CA ASP A 38 -3.54 4.45 -10.11
C ASP A 38 -2.73 3.16 -10.27
N PHE A 39 -3.30 2.08 -9.78
CA PHE A 39 -2.70 0.74 -9.85
C PHE A 39 -3.82 -0.29 -10.08
N ARG A 40 -3.49 -1.40 -10.71
CA ARG A 40 -4.43 -2.50 -10.88
C ARG A 40 -4.87 -3.03 -9.53
N HIS A 41 -6.17 -3.32 -9.41
CA HIS A 41 -6.80 -3.76 -8.17
C HIS A 41 -8.03 -4.62 -8.47
N ALA A 42 -8.85 -4.93 -7.47
CA ALA A 42 -10.05 -5.75 -7.63
C ALA A 42 -9.73 -7.11 -8.29
N GLY A 43 -10.40 -7.43 -9.38
CA GLY A 43 -10.26 -8.72 -10.07
C GLY A 43 -8.90 -8.97 -10.73
N ASP A 44 -8.02 -7.97 -10.82
CA ASP A 44 -6.63 -8.19 -11.23
C ASP A 44 -5.84 -8.96 -10.16
N GLY A 45 -6.29 -8.86 -8.90
CA GLY A 45 -5.83 -9.66 -7.78
C GLY A 45 -4.41 -9.38 -7.30
N TYR A 46 -4.12 -9.91 -6.10
CA TYR A 46 -2.78 -9.89 -5.51
C TYR A 46 -1.81 -10.73 -6.37
N PRO A 47 -0.55 -10.27 -6.67
CA PRO A 47 0.09 -9.05 -6.17
C PRO A 47 0.13 -7.88 -7.20
N THR A 48 -0.80 -7.77 -8.13
CA THR A 48 -0.71 -6.84 -9.25
C THR A 48 -0.55 -5.37 -8.85
N SER A 49 -1.24 -4.92 -7.78
CA SER A 49 -1.05 -3.56 -7.24
C SER A 49 0.40 -3.29 -6.85
N LEU A 50 1.06 -4.26 -6.21
CA LEU A 50 2.46 -4.14 -5.78
C LEU A 50 3.43 -4.12 -6.96
N ILE A 51 3.10 -4.82 -8.03
CA ILE A 51 3.84 -4.78 -9.29
C ILE A 51 3.82 -3.38 -9.89
N ASP A 52 2.63 -2.78 -9.95
CA ASP A 52 2.45 -1.44 -10.50
C ASP A 52 3.13 -0.36 -9.64
N ILE A 53 3.00 -0.46 -8.32
CA ILE A 53 3.65 0.45 -7.37
C ILE A 53 5.18 0.33 -7.47
N ASN A 54 5.72 -0.88 -7.51
CA ASN A 54 7.15 -1.11 -7.67
C ASN A 54 7.66 -0.50 -8.99
N TYR A 55 6.94 -0.73 -10.09
CA TYR A 55 7.26 -0.13 -11.37
C TYR A 55 7.24 1.40 -11.30
N ALA A 56 6.19 2.00 -10.73
CA ALA A 56 6.05 3.45 -10.62
C ALA A 56 7.19 4.09 -9.83
N ILE A 57 7.60 3.50 -8.70
CA ILE A 57 8.74 4.02 -7.91
C ILE A 57 10.02 3.98 -8.74
N ARG A 58 10.32 2.87 -9.42
CA ARG A 58 11.51 2.74 -10.27
C ARG A 58 11.46 3.72 -11.45
N TRP A 59 10.29 3.89 -12.07
CA TRP A 59 10.09 4.82 -13.17
C TRP A 59 10.31 6.28 -12.75
N LEU A 60 9.79 6.68 -11.59
CA LEU A 60 10.00 8.02 -11.03
C LEU A 60 11.49 8.29 -10.75
N LYS A 61 12.20 7.31 -10.20
CA LYS A 61 13.66 7.43 -10.00
C LYS A 61 14.40 7.58 -11.33
N ALA A 62 14.08 6.76 -12.30
CA ALA A 62 14.70 6.78 -13.64
C ALA A 62 14.50 8.12 -14.35
N ASN A 63 13.31 8.73 -14.20
CA ASN A 63 12.94 9.98 -14.87
C ASN A 63 13.08 11.22 -13.96
N SER A 64 13.74 11.07 -12.80
CA SER A 64 13.80 12.11 -11.76
C SER A 64 14.39 13.42 -12.27
N GLY A 65 15.39 13.39 -13.16
CA GLY A 65 16.00 14.57 -13.73
C GLY A 65 15.02 15.39 -14.58
N GLU A 66 14.29 14.75 -15.48
CA GLU A 66 13.27 15.37 -16.32
C GLU A 66 12.12 15.94 -15.50
N LEU A 67 11.65 15.17 -14.51
CA LEU A 67 10.56 15.54 -13.62
C LEU A 67 10.98 16.51 -12.50
N ARG A 68 12.27 16.82 -12.39
CA ARG A 68 12.84 17.65 -11.30
C ARG A 68 12.58 17.08 -9.90
N LEU A 69 12.56 15.76 -9.79
CA LEU A 69 12.43 15.05 -8.55
C LEU A 69 13.81 14.73 -7.96
N ASP A 70 13.84 14.42 -6.67
CA ASP A 70 15.03 13.89 -6.02
C ASP A 70 14.85 12.38 -5.84
N ALA A 71 15.55 11.60 -6.68
CA ALA A 71 15.47 10.13 -6.66
C ALA A 71 15.84 9.51 -5.31
N GLU A 72 16.68 10.23 -4.52
CA GLU A 72 17.11 9.80 -3.19
C GLU A 72 16.11 10.18 -2.08
N ARG A 73 15.08 10.97 -2.39
CA ARG A 73 14.08 11.44 -1.43
C ARG A 73 12.65 11.12 -1.90
N ILE A 74 12.40 9.84 -2.20
CA ILE A 74 11.06 9.34 -2.50
C ILE A 74 10.53 8.62 -1.27
N GLY A 75 9.42 9.09 -0.72
CA GLY A 75 8.60 8.41 0.28
C GLY A 75 7.33 7.84 -0.35
N ILE A 76 6.64 7.00 0.41
CA ILE A 76 5.35 6.44 0.02
C ILE A 76 4.33 6.66 1.13
N SER A 77 3.10 6.98 0.76
CA SER A 77 2.01 7.10 1.71
C SER A 77 0.75 6.39 1.21
N GLY A 78 -0.17 6.14 2.11
CA GLY A 78 -1.47 5.59 1.75
C GLY A 78 -2.43 5.51 2.91
N GLN A 79 -3.72 5.35 2.58
CA GLN A 79 -4.77 5.18 3.58
C GLN A 79 -5.43 3.81 3.45
N SER A 80 -5.86 3.22 4.57
CA SER A 80 -6.60 1.96 4.59
C SER A 80 -5.84 0.86 3.82
N SER A 81 -6.44 0.25 2.80
CA SER A 81 -5.76 -0.70 1.90
C SER A 81 -4.57 -0.08 1.15
N GLY A 82 -4.59 1.23 0.84
CA GLY A 82 -3.42 1.93 0.29
C GLY A 82 -2.28 2.03 1.30
N GLY A 83 -2.59 2.23 2.59
CA GLY A 83 -1.60 2.19 3.67
C GLY A 83 -0.95 0.81 3.82
N HIS A 84 -1.73 -0.26 3.67
CA HIS A 84 -1.22 -1.63 3.59
C HIS A 84 -0.24 -1.80 2.41
N LEU A 85 -0.66 -1.42 1.20
CA LEU A 85 0.17 -1.53 0.00
C LEU A 85 1.46 -0.70 0.12
N ALA A 86 1.38 0.50 0.73
CA ALA A 86 2.54 1.35 0.98
C ALA A 86 3.56 0.64 1.88
N MET A 87 3.09 0.05 3.00
CA MET A 87 3.96 -0.68 3.92
C MET A 87 4.59 -1.89 3.26
N LEU A 88 3.80 -2.74 2.59
CA LEU A 88 4.30 -3.97 1.98
C LEU A 88 5.28 -3.69 0.83
N SER A 89 5.01 -2.65 0.01
CA SER A 89 5.95 -2.20 -1.03
C SER A 89 7.28 -1.75 -0.45
N ALA A 90 7.25 -1.01 0.65
CA ALA A 90 8.45 -0.54 1.34
C ALA A 90 9.24 -1.68 2.00
N MET A 91 8.56 -2.69 2.52
CA MET A 91 9.18 -3.87 3.13
C MET A 91 9.87 -4.77 2.10
N ARG A 92 9.29 -4.90 0.89
CA ARG A 92 9.74 -5.85 -0.15
C ARG A 92 10.15 -5.19 -1.48
N PRO A 93 11.01 -4.16 -1.47
CA PRO A 93 11.38 -3.44 -2.69
C PRO A 93 12.16 -4.30 -3.70
N PHE A 94 12.74 -5.42 -3.25
CA PHE A 94 13.54 -6.35 -4.05
C PHE A 94 12.81 -7.65 -4.39
N ASP A 95 11.53 -7.79 -4.05
CA ASP A 95 10.77 -8.98 -4.43
C ASP A 95 10.68 -9.07 -5.95
N SER A 96 11.20 -10.16 -6.51
CA SER A 96 11.23 -10.38 -7.96
C SER A 96 9.85 -10.44 -8.60
N ARG A 97 8.84 -10.84 -7.84
CA ARG A 97 7.44 -10.85 -8.28
C ARG A 97 6.92 -9.42 -8.52
N TYR A 98 7.33 -8.47 -7.66
CA TYR A 98 6.90 -7.07 -7.76
C TYR A 98 7.68 -6.31 -8.84
N SER A 99 8.92 -6.70 -9.13
CA SER A 99 9.74 -6.08 -10.17
C SER A 99 9.56 -6.67 -11.58
N SER A 100 8.47 -7.41 -11.80
CA SER A 100 8.22 -8.14 -13.05
C SER A 100 7.98 -7.27 -14.29
N ILE A 101 7.60 -5.99 -14.13
CA ILE A 101 7.53 -5.06 -15.25
C ILE A 101 8.92 -4.42 -15.43
N PRO A 102 9.61 -4.64 -16.56
CA PRO A 102 10.92 -4.03 -16.80
C PRO A 102 10.80 -2.52 -17.04
N LEU A 103 11.83 -1.78 -16.67
CA LEU A 103 12.08 -0.45 -17.24
C LEU A 103 12.64 -0.59 -18.64
N ASP A 104 12.67 0.52 -19.40
CA ASP A 104 13.29 0.51 -20.73
C ASP A 104 14.74 0.03 -20.66
N ALA A 105 15.16 -0.74 -21.68
CA ALA A 105 16.46 -1.42 -21.70
C ALA A 105 17.70 -0.50 -21.59
N GLU A 106 17.52 0.79 -21.86
CA GLU A 106 18.58 1.80 -21.74
C GLU A 106 18.68 2.41 -20.34
N MET A 107 17.73 2.07 -19.43
CA MET A 107 17.74 2.59 -18.07
C MET A 107 18.65 1.74 -17.17
N PRO A 108 19.35 2.37 -16.20
CA PRO A 108 20.15 1.64 -15.22
C PRO A 108 19.26 0.71 -14.36
N GLU A 109 19.88 -0.28 -13.74
CA GLU A 109 19.21 -1.10 -12.75
C GLU A 109 18.84 -0.23 -11.53
N ILE A 110 17.54 -0.05 -11.29
CA ILE A 110 16.99 0.84 -10.27
C ILE A 110 16.08 0.03 -9.37
N ASP A 111 16.26 0.17 -8.06
CA ASP A 111 15.42 -0.46 -7.05
C ASP A 111 14.15 0.37 -6.72
N ALA A 112 13.20 -0.27 -6.03
CA ALA A 112 11.97 0.37 -5.54
C ALA A 112 12.06 0.79 -4.06
N CYS A 113 13.25 0.96 -3.49
CA CYS A 113 13.42 1.41 -2.12
C CYS A 113 12.85 2.82 -1.92
N VAL A 114 12.19 3.04 -0.78
CA VAL A 114 11.67 4.34 -0.37
C VAL A 114 12.32 4.80 0.92
N ARG A 115 12.33 6.11 1.18
CA ARG A 115 12.96 6.71 2.35
C ARG A 115 12.11 6.69 3.60
N CYS A 116 10.79 6.70 3.46
CA CYS A 116 9.84 6.66 4.57
C CYS A 116 8.47 6.18 4.11
N VAL A 117 7.66 5.77 5.07
CA VAL A 117 6.28 5.33 4.85
C VAL A 117 5.33 6.12 5.75
N GLY A 118 4.28 6.70 5.16
CA GLY A 118 3.16 7.31 5.87
C GLY A 118 1.91 6.46 5.74
N MET A 119 1.30 6.06 6.86
CA MET A 119 0.10 5.23 6.84
C MET A 119 -1.01 5.88 7.64
N SER A 120 -2.17 6.06 7.03
CA SER A 120 -3.38 6.52 7.69
C SER A 120 -4.34 5.34 7.82
N TRP A 121 -4.67 4.94 9.06
CA TRP A 121 -5.54 3.78 9.37
C TRP A 121 -5.31 2.57 8.44
N PRO A 122 -4.08 2.05 8.35
CA PRO A 122 -3.76 0.97 7.43
C PRO A 122 -4.41 -0.35 7.82
N VAL A 123 -4.68 -1.21 6.84
CA VAL A 123 -5.03 -2.60 7.07
C VAL A 123 -3.74 -3.43 7.02
N ILE A 124 -3.08 -3.64 8.14
CA ILE A 124 -1.78 -4.33 8.16
C ILE A 124 -1.87 -5.86 8.30
N ASN A 125 -3.03 -6.39 8.66
CA ASN A 125 -3.29 -7.83 8.70
C ASN A 125 -4.57 -8.15 7.91
N PRO A 126 -4.45 -8.42 6.59
CA PRO A 126 -5.62 -8.69 5.74
C PRO A 126 -6.46 -9.88 6.20
N LEU A 127 -5.82 -10.97 6.62
CA LEU A 127 -6.52 -12.20 7.03
C LEU A 127 -7.30 -11.99 8.33
N SER A 128 -6.69 -11.37 9.34
CA SER A 128 -7.37 -11.05 10.60
C SER A 128 -8.57 -10.14 10.35
N ARG A 129 -8.39 -9.07 9.58
CA ARG A 129 -9.50 -8.18 9.22
C ARG A 129 -10.61 -8.91 8.47
N TYR A 130 -10.29 -9.81 7.54
CA TYR A 130 -11.29 -10.60 6.81
C TYR A 130 -12.14 -11.43 7.77
N ARG A 131 -11.49 -12.17 8.67
CA ARG A 131 -12.16 -13.01 9.68
C ARG A 131 -13.01 -12.18 10.64
N TYR A 132 -12.48 -11.05 11.09
CA TYR A 132 -13.20 -10.10 11.94
C TYR A 132 -14.44 -9.54 11.23
N ALA A 133 -14.32 -9.10 9.97
CA ALA A 133 -15.45 -8.62 9.19
C ALA A 133 -16.54 -9.70 9.00
N LEU A 134 -16.16 -10.95 8.75
CA LEU A 134 -17.11 -12.07 8.66
C LEU A 134 -17.85 -12.30 9.98
N GLN A 135 -17.16 -12.17 11.12
CA GLN A 135 -17.77 -12.31 12.44
C GLN A 135 -18.72 -11.15 12.74
N GLU A 136 -18.28 -9.93 12.49
CA GLU A 136 -19.09 -8.73 12.70
C GLU A 136 -20.33 -8.68 11.79
N ARG A 137 -20.23 -9.21 10.57
CA ARG A 137 -21.40 -9.38 9.71
C ARG A 137 -22.46 -10.28 10.35
N LYS A 138 -22.06 -11.38 11.00
CA LYS A 138 -22.97 -12.25 11.74
C LYS A 138 -23.60 -11.55 12.95
N ASN A 139 -22.86 -10.61 13.55
CA ASN A 139 -23.34 -9.78 14.65
C ASN A 139 -24.28 -8.64 14.18
N GLY A 140 -24.44 -8.44 12.87
CA GLY A 140 -25.30 -7.40 12.31
C GLY A 140 -24.66 -6.02 12.25
N SER A 141 -23.34 -5.92 12.28
CA SER A 141 -22.60 -4.66 12.19
C SER A 141 -22.68 -4.06 10.79
N GLU A 142 -23.33 -2.91 10.64
CA GLU A 142 -23.54 -2.25 9.34
C GLU A 142 -22.25 -1.76 8.68
N TRP A 143 -21.23 -1.42 9.47
CA TRP A 143 -19.96 -0.92 8.93
C TRP A 143 -19.23 -1.94 8.04
N VAL A 144 -19.54 -3.22 8.17
CA VAL A 144 -18.87 -4.29 7.40
C VAL A 144 -19.10 -4.12 5.90
N GLY A 145 -20.32 -3.73 5.49
CA GLY A 145 -20.66 -3.52 4.09
C GLY A 145 -20.23 -4.69 3.21
N ASP A 146 -19.46 -4.41 2.18
CA ASP A 146 -18.93 -5.37 1.20
C ASP A 146 -17.42 -5.68 1.42
N ILE A 147 -16.92 -5.47 2.62
CA ILE A 147 -15.50 -5.73 2.96
C ILE A 147 -15.09 -7.17 2.68
N PRO A 148 -15.83 -8.22 3.12
CA PRO A 148 -15.46 -9.60 2.81
C PRO A 148 -15.40 -9.88 1.30
N GLU A 149 -16.37 -9.40 0.52
CA GLU A 149 -16.40 -9.59 -0.93
C GLU A 149 -15.22 -8.91 -1.61
N SER A 150 -14.79 -7.76 -1.10
CA SER A 150 -13.58 -7.08 -1.59
C SER A 150 -12.31 -7.91 -1.29
N HIS A 151 -12.25 -8.56 -0.11
CA HIS A 151 -11.14 -9.47 0.19
C HIS A 151 -11.15 -10.68 -0.72
N ASP A 152 -12.32 -11.33 -0.88
CA ASP A 152 -12.46 -12.49 -1.75
C ASP A 152 -12.04 -12.17 -3.19
N LEU A 153 -12.39 -10.99 -3.69
CA LEU A 153 -12.10 -10.57 -5.06
C LEU A 153 -10.61 -10.29 -5.29
N TYR A 154 -9.96 -9.57 -4.36
CA TYR A 154 -8.56 -9.17 -4.53
C TYR A 154 -7.57 -10.25 -4.10
N TRP A 155 -7.80 -10.87 -2.94
CA TRP A 155 -6.87 -11.84 -2.37
C TRP A 155 -7.06 -13.25 -2.90
N VAL A 156 -8.28 -13.63 -3.28
CA VAL A 156 -8.69 -14.93 -3.82
C VAL A 156 -8.56 -16.08 -2.83
N THR A 157 -7.47 -16.13 -2.04
CA THR A 157 -7.21 -17.20 -1.06
C THR A 157 -6.63 -16.65 0.26
N ASP A 158 -6.77 -17.45 1.33
CA ASP A 158 -6.15 -17.15 2.63
C ASP A 158 -4.61 -17.12 2.52
N GLU A 159 -4.01 -17.97 1.69
CA GLU A 159 -2.57 -18.02 1.47
C GLU A 159 -2.04 -16.71 0.89
N ASN A 160 -2.77 -16.09 -0.03
CA ASN A 160 -2.43 -14.77 -0.55
C ASN A 160 -2.56 -13.68 0.53
N MET A 161 -3.57 -13.76 1.41
CA MET A 161 -3.71 -12.85 2.55
C MET A 161 -2.56 -13.02 3.56
N ILE A 162 -2.05 -14.23 3.73
CA ILE A 162 -0.89 -14.51 4.59
C ILE A 162 0.40 -14.01 3.93
N ASP A 163 0.62 -14.32 2.65
CA ASP A 163 1.80 -13.86 1.92
C ASP A 163 1.88 -12.33 1.84
N GLY A 164 0.75 -11.68 1.57
CA GLY A 164 0.65 -10.22 1.54
C GLY A 164 0.48 -9.54 2.89
N ASN A 165 0.85 -10.18 4.01
CA ASN A 165 0.63 -9.69 5.35
C ASN A 165 1.93 -9.17 5.99
N PRO A 166 2.06 -7.83 6.20
CA PRO A 166 3.22 -7.26 6.88
C PRO A 166 3.51 -7.86 8.26
N VAL A 167 2.46 -8.17 9.03
CA VAL A 167 2.61 -8.75 10.37
C VAL A 167 3.20 -10.16 10.27
N CYS A 168 2.61 -11.03 9.43
CA CYS A 168 3.11 -12.38 9.21
C CYS A 168 4.56 -12.40 8.67
N ALA A 169 4.91 -11.45 7.81
CA ALA A 169 6.29 -11.32 7.32
C ALA A 169 7.28 -11.11 8.47
N LEU A 170 6.95 -10.22 9.41
CA LEU A 170 7.79 -9.95 10.59
C LEU A 170 7.81 -11.13 11.57
N GLU A 171 6.65 -11.73 11.87
CA GLU A 171 6.54 -12.88 12.78
C GLU A 171 7.29 -14.11 12.27
N ASN A 172 7.30 -14.31 10.94
CA ASN A 172 8.05 -15.39 10.29
C ASN A 172 9.55 -15.08 10.15
N GLY A 173 10.01 -13.90 10.59
CA GLY A 173 11.42 -13.49 10.50
C GLY A 173 11.89 -13.24 9.06
N GLU A 174 10.98 -12.83 8.17
CA GLU A 174 11.34 -12.49 6.81
C GLU A 174 12.33 -11.32 6.78
N MET A 175 13.34 -11.42 5.94
CA MET A 175 14.33 -10.34 5.73
C MET A 175 13.71 -9.25 4.87
N VAL A 176 13.19 -8.21 5.51
CA VAL A 176 12.51 -7.08 4.88
C VAL A 176 13.24 -5.77 5.13
N GLN A 177 12.97 -4.76 4.28
CA GLN A 177 13.42 -3.39 4.53
C GLN A 177 12.51 -2.72 5.56
N MET A 178 13.12 -1.93 6.46
CA MET A 178 12.39 -1.23 7.54
C MET A 178 12.70 0.27 7.51
N PRO A 179 12.24 1.01 6.49
CA PRO A 179 12.40 2.46 6.48
C PRO A 179 11.60 3.11 7.63
N PRO A 180 11.96 4.32 8.07
CA PRO A 180 11.16 5.07 9.03
C PRO A 180 9.69 5.12 8.61
N ALA A 181 8.79 4.79 9.53
CA ALA A 181 7.36 4.74 9.26
C ALA A 181 6.56 5.53 10.31
N ILE A 182 5.47 6.15 9.86
CA ILE A 182 4.48 6.77 10.73
C ILE A 182 3.13 6.11 10.49
N TRP A 183 2.45 5.77 11.59
CA TRP A 183 1.09 5.27 11.60
C TRP A 183 0.17 6.28 12.28
N ILE A 184 -0.84 6.74 11.56
CA ILE A 184 -1.85 7.69 12.03
C ILE A 184 -3.20 6.95 12.08
N GLN A 185 -3.83 6.92 13.26
CA GLN A 185 -5.11 6.25 13.45
C GLN A 185 -6.00 7.03 14.40
N GLY A 186 -7.26 7.23 14.00
CA GLY A 186 -8.31 7.74 14.89
C GLY A 186 -8.88 6.66 15.81
N ARG A 187 -9.54 7.05 16.88
CA ARG A 187 -10.27 6.14 17.80
C ARG A 187 -11.61 6.74 18.16
N PRO A 188 -12.71 5.94 18.21
CA PRO A 188 -12.79 4.53 17.77
C PRO A 188 -12.73 4.38 16.24
N ASP A 189 -12.18 3.30 15.75
CA ASP A 189 -12.17 2.94 14.34
C ASP A 189 -12.52 1.45 14.19
N PRO A 190 -13.80 1.12 14.02
CA PRO A 190 -14.24 -0.27 13.90
C PRO A 190 -13.90 -0.88 12.54
N VAL A 191 -13.59 -0.05 11.55
CA VAL A 191 -13.29 -0.49 10.18
C VAL A 191 -11.84 -0.94 10.02
N HIS A 192 -10.94 -0.25 10.76
CA HIS A 192 -9.50 -0.51 10.75
C HIS A 192 -9.08 -0.83 12.17
N ASP A 193 -9.36 -2.05 12.61
CA ASP A 193 -9.01 -2.46 13.96
C ASP A 193 -7.48 -2.39 14.13
N TYR A 194 -7.05 -1.65 15.17
CA TYR A 194 -5.64 -1.49 15.52
C TYR A 194 -5.18 -2.52 16.56
N LEU A 195 -6.10 -3.30 17.05
CA LEU A 195 -5.82 -4.48 17.85
C LEU A 195 -6.08 -5.67 16.94
N ASP A 196 -5.08 -6.42 16.62
CA ASP A 196 -5.28 -7.72 15.99
C ASP A 196 -6.11 -8.57 16.97
N PRO A 197 -7.34 -8.95 16.62
CA PRO A 197 -8.19 -9.74 17.52
C PRO A 197 -7.63 -11.13 17.82
N GLU A 198 -6.57 -11.56 17.13
CA GLU A 198 -5.86 -12.82 17.35
C GLU A 198 -4.54 -12.64 18.12
N SER A 199 -4.13 -11.40 18.49
CA SER A 199 -2.90 -11.10 19.23
C SER A 199 -3.11 -10.96 20.74
#